data_a48975ea50bba542c4217341e44884a0
#
_entry.id   a48975ea50bba542c4217341e44884a0
#
_cell.length_a   1.000
_cell.length_b   1.000
_cell.length_c   1.000
_cell.angle_alpha   90.00
_cell.angle_beta   90.00
_cell.angle_gamma   90.00
#
_symmetry.space_group_name_H-M   'P 1'
#
loop_
_entity.id
_entity.type
_entity.pdbx_description
1 polymer ?
#
loop_
_entity_poly.entity_id
_entity_poly.type
_entity_poly.pdbx_seq_one_letter_code
_entity_poly.pdbx_strand_id
1 'polypeptide(L)'
;GLNRLLAMMDEFGIDDLQTLSRYIIDTSRRGTVQAIAQVPNGSYRNMMRVDGYESELELHATLTVTDTAMHVDFLGTSGCSKKGLNVPLNYATAYTVFGLRCVIGSDIPNNAGSLGPFTVDGPPGCILNAQHPAPVAMRHTLGQVTPDLVLGCLHQAIPEAVPAEGASCM
;
A
#
# COMPACT_ATOMS: atom_id res chain seq x y z
N GLY A 1 -5.15 -15.12 -26.46
CA GLY A 1 -4.54 -13.81 -26.17
C GLY A 1 -4.66 -12.87 -27.36
N LEU A 2 -3.70 -12.89 -28.30
CA LEU A 2 -3.55 -11.89 -29.37
C LEU A 2 -4.80 -11.74 -30.24
N ASN A 3 -5.39 -12.83 -30.73
CA ASN A 3 -6.58 -12.76 -31.59
C ASN A 3 -7.78 -12.09 -30.94
N ARG A 4 -7.98 -12.27 -29.62
CA ARG A 4 -9.04 -11.58 -28.87
C ARG A 4 -8.76 -10.08 -28.73
N LEU A 5 -7.50 -9.70 -28.54
CA LEU A 5 -7.10 -8.30 -28.48
C LEU A 5 -7.35 -7.62 -29.82
N LEU A 6 -6.92 -8.22 -30.93
CA LEU A 6 -7.14 -7.68 -32.27
C LEU A 6 -8.64 -7.57 -32.60
N ALA A 7 -9.44 -8.58 -32.26
CA ALA A 7 -10.89 -8.54 -32.45
C ALA A 7 -11.54 -7.43 -31.63
N MET A 8 -11.10 -7.21 -30.38
CA MET A 8 -11.58 -6.11 -29.54
C MET A 8 -11.19 -4.75 -30.14
N MET A 9 -9.97 -4.60 -30.64
CA MET A 9 -9.53 -3.36 -31.28
C MET A 9 -10.35 -3.05 -32.50
N ASP A 10 -10.65 -4.05 -33.33
CA ASP A 10 -11.48 -3.92 -34.51
C ASP A 10 -12.95 -3.58 -34.16
N GLU A 11 -13.52 -4.30 -33.18
CA GLU A 11 -14.89 -4.09 -32.69
C GLU A 11 -15.12 -2.66 -32.17
N PHE A 12 -14.14 -2.10 -31.45
CA PHE A 12 -14.22 -0.77 -30.84
C PHE A 12 -13.55 0.33 -31.65
N GLY A 13 -13.04 0.04 -32.85
CA GLY A 13 -12.34 1.02 -33.70
C GLY A 13 -11.09 1.61 -33.01
N ILE A 14 -10.34 0.79 -32.30
CA ILE A 14 -9.14 1.21 -31.59
C ILE A 14 -7.90 0.95 -32.43
N ASP A 15 -7.33 2.00 -32.98
CA ASP A 15 -6.13 1.91 -33.82
C ASP A 15 -4.83 1.87 -33.01
N ASP A 16 -4.85 2.41 -31.79
CA ASP A 16 -3.67 2.54 -30.93
C ASP A 16 -3.96 2.27 -29.45
N LEU A 17 -3.36 1.20 -28.93
CA LEU A 17 -3.46 0.82 -27.51
C LEU A 17 -2.77 1.81 -26.57
N GLN A 18 -1.79 2.57 -27.03
CA GLN A 18 -1.09 3.54 -26.17
C GLN A 18 -2.01 4.70 -25.78
N THR A 19 -2.83 5.16 -26.71
CA THR A 19 -3.82 6.22 -26.44
C THR A 19 -4.87 5.74 -25.44
N LEU A 20 -5.39 4.52 -25.61
CA LEU A 20 -6.32 3.91 -24.66
C LEU A 20 -5.67 3.72 -23.28
N SER A 21 -4.45 3.19 -23.24
CA SER A 21 -3.70 2.99 -21.98
C SER A 21 -3.47 4.30 -21.25
N ARG A 22 -3.05 5.35 -21.94
CA ARG A 22 -2.88 6.69 -21.34
C ARG A 22 -4.19 7.20 -20.77
N TYR A 23 -5.27 7.11 -21.50
CA TYR A 23 -6.59 7.54 -21.03
C TYR A 23 -7.02 6.82 -19.74
N ILE A 24 -6.85 5.49 -19.69
CA ILE A 24 -7.17 4.67 -18.49
C ILE A 24 -6.29 5.08 -17.31
N ILE A 25 -4.98 5.19 -17.50
CA ILE A 25 -4.02 5.55 -16.46
C ILE A 25 -4.30 6.96 -15.94
N ASP A 26 -4.47 7.93 -16.83
CA ASP A 26 -4.71 9.32 -16.44
C ASP A 26 -6.07 9.51 -15.75
N THR A 27 -7.09 8.80 -16.20
CA THR A 27 -8.42 8.84 -15.57
C THR A 27 -8.39 8.24 -14.19
N SER A 28 -7.74 7.08 -14.02
CA SER A 28 -7.57 6.43 -12.72
C SER A 28 -6.74 7.29 -11.76
N ARG A 29 -5.67 7.92 -12.25
CA ARG A 29 -4.84 8.85 -11.46
C ARG A 29 -5.67 10.04 -10.97
N ARG A 30 -6.40 10.71 -11.86
CA ARG A 30 -7.26 11.84 -11.47
C ARG A 30 -8.28 11.45 -10.42
N GLY A 31 -8.97 10.32 -10.61
CA GLY A 31 -9.94 9.84 -9.64
C GLY A 31 -9.30 9.56 -8.27
N THR A 32 -8.13 8.91 -8.24
CA THR A 32 -7.42 8.65 -6.98
C THR A 32 -6.96 9.93 -6.30
N VAL A 33 -6.41 10.91 -7.06
CA VAL A 33 -6.03 12.22 -6.50
C VAL A 33 -7.25 12.96 -5.93
N GLN A 34 -8.39 12.90 -6.60
CA GLN A 34 -9.63 13.49 -6.09
C GLN A 34 -10.10 12.82 -4.79
N ALA A 35 -9.96 11.50 -4.68
CA ALA A 35 -10.28 10.77 -3.45
C ALA A 35 -9.30 11.12 -2.31
N ILE A 36 -8.00 11.25 -2.58
CA ILE A 36 -6.99 11.69 -1.61
C ILE A 36 -7.29 13.09 -1.10
N ALA A 37 -7.69 14.01 -1.97
CA ALA A 37 -8.00 15.40 -1.63
C ALA A 37 -9.21 15.56 -0.68
N GLN A 38 -9.99 14.50 -0.44
CA GLN A 38 -11.06 14.50 0.58
C GLN A 38 -10.54 14.19 1.99
N VAL A 39 -9.30 13.70 2.11
CA VAL A 39 -8.67 13.42 3.39
C VAL A 39 -7.93 14.65 3.87
N PRO A 40 -8.10 15.08 5.13
CA PRO A 40 -7.36 16.23 5.66
C PRO A 40 -5.85 16.06 5.50
N ASN A 41 -5.18 17.11 5.00
CA ASN A 41 -3.72 17.14 4.92
C ASN A 41 -3.11 17.06 6.31
N GLY A 42 -2.04 16.31 6.46
CA GLY A 42 -1.39 16.16 7.76
C GLY A 42 -0.42 14.99 7.83
N SER A 43 0.09 14.77 9.02
CA SER A 43 0.97 13.63 9.35
C SER A 43 0.34 12.87 10.52
N TYR A 44 0.00 11.62 10.26
CA TYR A 44 -0.72 10.73 11.18
C TYR A 44 0.18 9.56 11.55
N ARG A 45 0.28 9.23 12.83
CA ARG A 45 1.20 8.20 13.31
C ARG A 45 0.45 7.08 14.01
N ASN A 46 0.89 5.86 13.76
CA ASN A 46 0.39 4.70 14.47
C ASN A 46 1.54 3.75 14.79
N MET A 47 1.35 2.93 15.81
CA MET A 47 2.28 1.89 16.23
C MET A 47 1.50 0.66 16.66
N MET A 48 2.00 -0.49 16.25
CA MET A 48 1.48 -1.80 16.67
C MET A 48 2.60 -2.63 17.27
N ARG A 49 2.26 -3.45 18.24
CA ARG A 49 3.13 -4.47 18.81
C ARG A 49 2.65 -5.83 18.37
N VAL A 50 3.59 -6.63 17.93
CA VAL A 50 3.32 -8.00 17.48
C VAL A 50 4.37 -8.95 18.05
N ASP A 51 3.99 -10.20 18.20
CA ASP A 51 4.91 -11.24 18.67
C ASP A 51 6.05 -11.45 17.67
N GLY A 52 7.26 -11.54 18.21
CA GLY A 52 8.45 -11.92 17.47
C GLY A 52 9.09 -13.17 18.07
N TYR A 53 10.08 -13.76 17.40
CA TYR A 53 10.78 -14.94 17.90
C TYR A 53 11.83 -14.60 18.97
N GLU A 54 12.52 -13.49 18.83
CA GLU A 54 13.57 -13.07 19.74
C GLU A 54 13.03 -12.14 20.83
N SER A 55 12.10 -11.29 20.47
CA SER A 55 11.45 -10.31 21.33
C SER A 55 10.18 -9.81 20.67
N GLU A 56 9.34 -9.11 21.40
CA GLU A 56 8.25 -8.33 20.83
C GLU A 56 8.79 -7.35 19.75
N LEU A 57 8.01 -7.17 18.68
CA LEU A 57 8.34 -6.28 17.57
C LEU A 57 7.44 -5.06 17.63
N GLU A 58 8.01 -3.89 17.46
CA GLU A 58 7.27 -2.64 17.27
C GLU A 58 7.27 -2.27 15.80
N LEU A 59 6.08 -2.12 15.22
CA LEU A 59 5.85 -1.66 13.85
C LEU A 59 5.35 -0.22 13.92
N HIS A 60 6.06 0.69 13.31
CA HIS A 60 5.71 2.11 13.27
C HIS A 60 5.33 2.53 11.85
N ALA A 61 4.33 3.39 11.72
CA ALA A 61 4.01 4.05 10.46
C ALA A 61 3.72 5.53 10.70
N THR A 62 4.23 6.36 9.80
CA THR A 62 3.84 7.75 9.66
C THR A 62 3.22 7.93 8.28
N LEU A 63 1.92 8.18 8.23
CA LEU A 63 1.18 8.51 7.01
C LEU A 63 1.18 10.03 6.83
N THR A 64 1.78 10.51 5.76
CA THR A 64 1.72 11.92 5.35
C THR A 64 0.73 12.06 4.19
N VAL A 65 -0.28 12.89 4.36
CA VAL A 65 -1.32 13.19 3.38
C VAL A 65 -1.12 14.60 2.86
N THR A 66 -1.12 14.73 1.53
CA THR A 66 -1.14 16.00 0.80
C THR A 66 -2.33 16.02 -0.15
N ASP A 67 -2.62 17.14 -0.80
CA ASP A 67 -3.73 17.27 -1.77
C ASP A 67 -3.68 16.24 -2.91
N THR A 68 -2.51 15.67 -3.20
CA THR A 68 -2.31 14.84 -4.41
C THR A 68 -1.67 13.49 -4.15
N ALA A 69 -1.19 13.22 -2.93
CA ALA A 69 -0.42 12.02 -2.63
C ALA A 69 -0.53 11.60 -1.16
N MET A 70 -0.31 10.31 -0.92
CA MET A 70 -0.10 9.73 0.40
C MET A 70 1.27 9.06 0.45
N HIS A 71 2.02 9.34 1.50
CA HIS A 71 3.33 8.74 1.75
C HIS A 71 3.35 8.06 3.11
N VAL A 72 3.81 6.83 3.16
CA VAL A 72 4.00 6.07 4.41
C VAL A 72 5.48 5.84 4.65
N ASP A 73 5.95 6.23 5.84
CA ASP A 73 7.31 5.96 6.31
C ASP A 73 7.25 5.03 7.54
N PHE A 74 8.05 3.96 7.50
CA PHE A 74 8.19 2.98 8.60
C PHE A 74 9.32 3.30 9.56
N LEU A 75 9.79 4.54 9.62
CA LEU A 75 10.83 4.97 10.56
C LEU A 75 10.43 4.66 12.01
N GLY A 76 11.33 4.00 12.75
CA GLY A 76 11.11 3.55 14.14
C GLY A 76 10.70 2.08 14.25
N THR A 77 10.35 1.40 13.16
CA THR A 77 10.05 -0.03 13.13
C THR A 77 11.28 -0.87 13.54
N SER A 78 11.04 -1.92 14.31
CA SER A 78 12.06 -2.87 14.77
C SER A 78 12.96 -3.39 13.65
N GLY A 79 14.19 -3.75 13.99
CA GLY A 79 15.16 -4.36 13.07
C GLY A 79 14.77 -5.77 12.64
N CYS A 80 15.51 -6.31 11.66
CA CYS A 80 15.28 -7.65 11.14
C CYS A 80 15.47 -8.74 12.21
N SER A 81 14.60 -9.76 12.16
CA SER A 81 14.72 -11.01 12.89
C SER A 81 15.74 -11.94 12.21
N LYS A 82 16.32 -12.84 12.99
CA LYS A 82 17.11 -13.98 12.46
C LYS A 82 16.24 -15.06 11.83
N LYS A 83 14.94 -14.99 12.04
CA LYS A 83 13.92 -15.91 11.50
C LYS A 83 13.24 -15.34 10.26
N GLY A 84 12.44 -16.15 9.59
CA GLY A 84 11.84 -15.84 8.29
C GLY A 84 10.74 -14.78 8.26
N LEU A 85 10.53 -14.00 9.32
CA LEU A 85 9.46 -12.99 9.44
C LEU A 85 9.70 -11.72 8.64
N ASN A 86 10.94 -11.48 8.21
CA ASN A 86 11.30 -10.20 7.59
C ASN A 86 10.56 -9.98 6.27
N VAL A 87 10.21 -8.73 6.02
CA VAL A 87 9.38 -8.31 4.89
C VAL A 87 10.21 -7.42 3.96
N PRO A 88 10.41 -7.78 2.69
CA PRO A 88 11.02 -6.87 1.72
C PRO A 88 10.10 -5.66 1.48
N LEU A 89 10.68 -4.50 1.21
CA LEU A 89 9.92 -3.25 1.07
C LEU A 89 8.83 -3.32 -0.01
N ASN A 90 9.09 -3.99 -1.13
CA ASN A 90 8.07 -4.16 -2.18
C ASN A 90 6.83 -4.94 -1.71
N TYR A 91 7.01 -5.92 -0.83
CA TYR A 91 5.91 -6.66 -0.23
C TYR A 91 5.15 -5.79 0.79
N ALA A 92 5.88 -5.10 1.67
CA ALA A 92 5.31 -4.14 2.62
C ALA A 92 4.53 -3.03 1.86
N THR A 93 5.09 -2.49 0.78
CA THR A 93 4.44 -1.51 -0.09
C THR A 93 3.13 -2.03 -0.64
N ALA A 94 3.11 -3.26 -1.17
CA ALA A 94 1.90 -3.84 -1.76
C ALA A 94 0.75 -3.92 -0.75
N TYR A 95 1.01 -4.42 0.45
CA TYR A 95 -0.01 -4.55 1.49
C TYR A 95 -0.40 -3.19 2.11
N THR A 96 0.54 -2.29 2.30
CA THR A 96 0.28 -0.92 2.76
C THR A 96 -0.65 -0.18 1.79
N VAL A 97 -0.32 -0.20 0.50
CA VAL A 97 -1.15 0.43 -0.54
C VAL A 97 -2.49 -0.27 -0.66
N PHE A 98 -2.54 -1.60 -0.53
CA PHE A 98 -3.80 -2.34 -0.47
C PHE A 98 -4.71 -1.83 0.66
N GLY A 99 -4.18 -1.69 1.90
CA GLY A 99 -4.94 -1.17 3.03
C GLY A 99 -5.50 0.23 2.77
N LEU A 100 -4.67 1.16 2.29
CA LEU A 100 -5.11 2.52 1.94
C LEU A 100 -6.16 2.51 0.83
N ARG A 101 -6.00 1.65 -0.19
CA ARG A 101 -6.93 1.53 -1.32
C ARG A 101 -8.29 0.91 -0.97
N CYS A 102 -8.39 0.17 0.13
CA CYS A 102 -9.69 -0.31 0.62
C CYS A 102 -10.61 0.85 1.03
N VAL A 103 -10.04 2.00 1.39
CA VAL A 103 -10.78 3.19 1.84
C VAL A 103 -10.71 4.30 0.79
N ILE A 104 -9.54 4.55 0.21
CA ILE A 104 -9.30 5.68 -0.70
C ILE A 104 -9.52 5.26 -2.16
N GLY A 105 -10.62 5.71 -2.76
CA GLY A 105 -10.96 5.44 -4.15
C GLY A 105 -11.11 3.95 -4.45
N SER A 106 -11.78 3.20 -3.59
CA SER A 106 -11.96 1.75 -3.67
C SER A 106 -12.66 1.27 -4.95
N ASP A 107 -13.45 2.12 -5.57
CA ASP A 107 -14.17 1.90 -6.83
C ASP A 107 -13.31 2.10 -8.08
N ILE A 108 -12.09 2.66 -7.94
CA ILE A 108 -11.19 2.91 -9.06
C ILE A 108 -10.36 1.65 -9.34
N PRO A 109 -10.30 1.14 -10.58
CA PRO A 109 -9.48 -0.02 -10.92
C PRO A 109 -8.00 0.16 -10.63
N ASN A 110 -7.33 -0.89 -10.12
CA ASN A 110 -5.90 -0.87 -9.84
C ASN A 110 -5.08 -0.86 -11.15
N ASN A 111 -4.27 0.17 -11.32
CA ASN A 111 -3.29 0.32 -12.39
C ASN A 111 -2.21 1.34 -12.00
N ALA A 112 -1.24 1.57 -12.87
CA ALA A 112 -0.14 2.51 -12.60
C ALA A 112 -0.63 3.93 -12.24
N GLY A 113 -1.78 4.36 -12.78
CA GLY A 113 -2.37 5.66 -12.47
C GLY A 113 -2.94 5.74 -11.06
N SER A 114 -3.79 4.76 -10.70
CA SER A 114 -4.44 4.73 -9.38
C SER A 114 -3.47 4.41 -8.23
N LEU A 115 -2.39 3.68 -8.49
CA LEU A 115 -1.40 3.33 -7.47
C LEU A 115 -0.27 4.37 -7.34
N GLY A 116 0.00 5.15 -8.40
CA GLY A 116 1.10 6.11 -8.44
C GLY A 116 1.08 7.20 -7.35
N PRO A 117 -0.08 7.69 -6.88
CA PRO A 117 -0.15 8.66 -5.79
C PRO A 117 0.28 8.13 -4.41
N PHE A 118 0.45 6.83 -4.25
CA PHE A 118 0.88 6.21 -2.99
C PHE A 118 2.35 5.85 -3.04
N THR A 119 3.11 6.24 -2.02
CA THR A 119 4.52 5.88 -1.88
C THR A 119 4.78 5.32 -0.48
N VAL A 120 5.72 4.39 -0.39
CA VAL A 120 6.07 3.74 0.88
C VAL A 120 7.58 3.68 0.99
N ASP A 121 8.10 4.02 2.15
CA ASP A 121 9.50 3.95 2.49
C ASP A 121 9.73 3.41 3.91
N GLY A 122 10.97 3.14 4.26
CA GLY A 122 11.38 2.71 5.59
C GLY A 122 12.89 2.49 5.66
N PRO A 123 13.49 2.56 6.84
CA PRO A 123 14.94 2.40 7.00
C PRO A 123 15.41 1.04 6.47
N PRO A 124 16.48 0.98 5.65
CA PRO A 124 17.08 -0.28 5.26
C PRO A 124 17.46 -1.13 6.49
N GLY A 125 17.04 -2.40 6.49
CA GLY A 125 17.30 -3.33 7.59
C GLY A 125 16.27 -3.28 8.73
N CYS A 126 15.25 -2.42 8.68
CA CYS A 126 14.07 -2.64 9.50
C CYS A 126 13.29 -3.86 9.00
N ILE A 127 12.44 -4.45 9.85
CA ILE A 127 11.76 -5.71 9.55
C ILE A 127 10.78 -5.58 8.37
N LEU A 128 10.29 -4.36 8.05
CA LEU A 128 9.43 -4.05 6.91
C LEU A 128 10.20 -3.56 5.66
N ASN A 129 11.53 -3.43 5.76
CA ASN A 129 12.44 -3.16 4.64
C ASN A 129 13.68 -4.04 4.74
N ALA A 130 13.47 -5.33 4.79
CA ALA A 130 14.53 -6.31 4.88
C ALA A 130 15.38 -6.36 3.60
N GLN A 131 16.70 -6.31 3.79
CA GLN A 131 17.68 -6.39 2.71
C GLN A 131 18.21 -7.82 2.60
N HIS A 132 18.57 -8.23 1.38
CA HIS A 132 19.27 -9.50 1.18
C HIS A 132 20.58 -9.53 2.01
N PRO A 133 20.91 -10.64 2.71
CA PRO A 133 20.32 -11.99 2.66
C PRO A 133 19.33 -12.30 3.81
N ALA A 134 18.59 -11.32 4.33
CA ALA A 134 17.65 -11.56 5.43
C ALA A 134 16.64 -12.68 5.07
N PRO A 135 16.29 -13.58 6.00
CA PRO A 135 15.34 -14.64 5.75
C PRO A 135 13.91 -14.09 5.67
N VAL A 136 13.17 -14.43 4.61
CA VAL A 136 11.85 -13.86 4.28
C VAL A 136 10.77 -14.92 4.00
N ALA A 137 11.00 -16.17 4.41
CA ALA A 137 10.12 -17.28 4.08
C ALA A 137 8.68 -17.09 4.57
N MET A 138 8.50 -16.50 5.75
CA MET A 138 7.21 -16.22 6.40
C MET A 138 6.83 -14.73 6.37
N ARG A 139 7.31 -13.97 5.38
CA ARG A 139 7.04 -12.53 5.25
C ARG A 139 5.56 -12.17 5.27
N HIS A 140 4.68 -13.08 4.85
CA HIS A 140 3.24 -12.87 4.86
C HIS A 140 2.66 -12.67 6.26
N THR A 141 3.24 -13.28 7.28
CA THR A 141 2.80 -13.17 8.68
C THR A 141 2.82 -11.71 9.17
N LEU A 142 3.89 -10.97 8.87
CA LEU A 142 3.96 -9.54 9.21
C LEU A 142 3.41 -8.65 8.09
N GLY A 143 3.55 -9.06 6.84
CA GLY A 143 3.06 -8.26 5.72
C GLY A 143 1.56 -7.99 5.79
N GLN A 144 0.77 -8.96 6.23
CA GLN A 144 -0.68 -8.80 6.39
C GLN A 144 -1.11 -7.88 7.54
N VAL A 145 -0.21 -7.52 8.45
CA VAL A 145 -0.48 -6.57 9.54
C VAL A 145 -0.31 -5.11 9.07
N THR A 146 0.41 -4.87 7.96
CA THR A 146 0.65 -3.50 7.49
C THR A 146 -0.62 -2.74 7.07
N PRO A 147 -1.69 -3.36 6.53
CA PRO A 147 -2.97 -2.68 6.34
C PRO A 147 -3.52 -2.07 7.64
N ASP A 148 -3.61 -2.86 8.72
CA ASP A 148 -4.13 -2.38 10.01
C ASP A 148 -3.23 -1.28 10.58
N LEU A 149 -1.91 -1.40 10.45
CA LEU A 149 -0.96 -0.38 10.88
C LEU A 149 -1.24 0.97 10.19
N VAL A 150 -1.45 1.01 8.89
CA VAL A 150 -1.70 2.27 8.16
C VAL A 150 -3.15 2.74 8.27
N LEU A 151 -4.11 1.83 8.42
CA LEU A 151 -5.49 2.17 8.71
C LEU A 151 -5.62 2.86 10.07
N GLY A 152 -4.82 2.47 11.07
CA GLY A 152 -4.72 3.18 12.35
C GLY A 152 -4.17 4.62 12.22
N CYS A 153 -3.31 4.89 11.23
CA CYS A 153 -2.95 6.27 10.88
C CYS A 153 -4.16 7.00 10.26
N LEU A 154 -4.81 6.38 9.27
CA LEU A 154 -5.91 6.97 8.51
C LEU A 154 -7.14 7.22 9.38
N HIS A 155 -7.39 6.38 10.38
CA HIS A 155 -8.49 6.54 11.35
C HIS A 155 -8.43 7.89 12.08
N GLN A 156 -7.26 8.45 12.30
CA GLN A 156 -7.11 9.77 12.95
C GLN A 156 -7.59 10.92 12.04
N ALA A 157 -7.62 10.70 10.72
CA ALA A 157 -8.06 11.69 9.73
C ALA A 157 -9.54 11.54 9.37
N ILE A 158 -10.00 10.30 9.16
CA ILE A 158 -11.36 9.97 8.69
C ILE A 158 -11.90 8.72 9.43
N PRO A 159 -12.18 8.81 10.75
CA PRO A 159 -12.54 7.65 11.59
C PRO A 159 -13.76 6.86 11.08
N GLU A 160 -14.76 7.55 10.53
CA GLU A 160 -15.98 6.94 10.03
C GLU A 160 -15.82 6.12 8.75
N ALA A 161 -14.73 6.29 8.01
CA ALA A 161 -14.46 5.57 6.78
C ALA A 161 -13.56 4.34 6.99
N VAL A 162 -12.87 4.25 8.13
CA VAL A 162 -11.91 3.18 8.40
C VAL A 162 -12.62 2.00 9.07
N PRO A 163 -12.52 0.78 8.50
CA PRO A 163 -13.11 -0.41 9.10
C PRO A 163 -12.42 -0.77 10.42
N ALA A 164 -13.08 -1.64 11.20
CA ALA A 164 -12.46 -2.24 12.37
C ALA A 164 -11.23 -3.06 11.98
N GLU A 165 -10.30 -3.18 12.92
CA GLU A 165 -9.07 -3.95 12.77
C GLU A 165 -9.35 -5.40 12.41
N GLY A 166 -8.53 -5.97 11.53
CA GLY A 166 -8.63 -7.37 11.14
C GLY A 166 -8.15 -8.32 12.24
N ALA A 167 -8.52 -9.59 12.14
CA ALA A 167 -8.08 -10.60 13.11
C ALA A 167 -6.56 -10.85 13.07
N SER A 168 -5.90 -10.53 11.97
CA SER A 168 -4.45 -10.61 11.73
C SER A 168 -3.81 -11.96 12.05
N CYS A 169 -4.61 -12.98 12.31
CA CYS A 169 -4.15 -14.31 12.66
C CYS A 169 -4.67 -15.35 11.65
N MET A 170 -3.88 -16.38 11.48
CA MET A 170 -4.30 -17.61 10.79
C MET A 170 -4.01 -18.81 11.68
#